data_2dead6461f89a839a8b571696e4ca86d
#
_entry.id   2dead6461f89a839a8b571696e4ca86d
#
_cell.length_a   1.000
_cell.length_b   1.000
_cell.length_c   1.000
_cell.angle_alpha   90.00
_cell.angle_beta   90.00
_cell.angle_gamma   90.00
#
_symmetry.space_group_name_H-M   'P 1'
#
loop_
_entity.id
_entity.type
_entity.pdbx_description
1 polymer ?
#
loop_
_entity_poly.entity_id
_entity_poly.type
_entity_poly.pdbx_seq_one_letter_code
_entity_poly.pdbx_strand_id
1 'polypeptide(L)'
;RQRQMCIRDRAIVVSNHGGRVQGGVPSTAEVLPAIAEAVKGKITILVDGGIRSGVDVFRAIALGADGVLIGRPLLTMIYGGGEEGFKVYMNKIVGELKSTMTMCGAASLKDISRDMIWLGK
;
A
#
# COMPACT_ATOMS: atom_id res chain seq x y z
N ARG A 1 20.94 -1.94 6.50
CA ARG A 1 21.29 -3.35 6.81
C ARG A 1 20.08 -4.02 7.42
N GLN A 2 19.10 -4.36 6.61
CA GLN A 2 18.03 -5.18 7.12
C GLN A 2 18.31 -6.62 6.88
N ARG A 3 18.65 -7.24 7.96
CA ARG A 3 18.36 -8.60 8.40
C ARG A 3 18.16 -9.64 7.30
N GLN A 4 19.25 -10.14 6.86
CA GLN A 4 19.34 -11.52 6.41
C GLN A 4 19.12 -12.48 7.61
N MET A 5 18.04 -12.31 8.37
CA MET A 5 17.81 -13.21 9.51
C MET A 5 16.87 -14.37 9.22
N CYS A 6 16.25 -14.37 8.04
CA CYS A 6 15.45 -15.52 7.63
C CYS A 6 15.64 -15.78 6.13
N ILE A 7 16.45 -16.73 5.80
CA ILE A 7 16.54 -17.35 4.46
C ILE A 7 15.17 -17.89 3.98
N ARG A 8 14.11 -17.72 4.80
CA ARG A 8 12.75 -18.18 4.56
C ARG A 8 11.71 -17.07 4.60
N ASP A 9 12.10 -15.79 4.63
CA ASP A 9 11.13 -14.69 4.57
C ASP A 9 10.42 -14.73 3.22
N ARG A 10 9.09 -14.88 3.29
CA ARG A 10 8.22 -14.93 2.12
C ARG A 10 7.62 -13.57 1.78
N ALA A 11 7.78 -12.61 2.65
CA ALA A 11 7.26 -11.27 2.48
C ALA A 11 8.14 -10.23 3.20
N ILE A 12 8.12 -9.02 2.68
CA ILE A 12 8.65 -7.83 3.36
C ILE A 12 7.55 -6.80 3.49
N VAL A 13 7.65 -5.97 4.53
CA VAL A 13 6.80 -4.79 4.71
C VAL A 13 7.67 -3.55 4.52
N VAL A 14 7.36 -2.77 3.51
CA VAL A 14 7.98 -1.45 3.29
C VAL A 14 7.27 -0.46 4.20
N SER A 15 7.93 -0.11 5.30
CA SER A 15 7.33 0.69 6.37
C SER A 15 8.36 1.63 6.99
N ASN A 16 7.93 2.85 7.33
CA ASN A 16 8.67 3.80 8.16
C ASN A 16 8.02 3.97 9.54
N HIS A 17 7.16 3.04 9.94
CA HIS A 17 6.39 3.12 11.19
C HIS A 17 5.56 4.40 11.32
N GLY A 18 5.09 4.95 10.19
CA GLY A 18 4.37 6.22 10.14
C GLY A 18 5.20 7.44 10.54
N GLY A 19 6.53 7.35 10.43
CA GLY A 19 7.47 8.40 10.82
C GLY A 19 7.62 8.61 12.33
N ARG A 20 7.13 7.69 13.15
CA ARG A 20 7.04 7.89 14.61
C ARG A 20 8.35 7.65 15.36
N VAL A 21 9.18 6.75 14.85
CA VAL A 21 10.43 6.35 15.51
C VAL A 21 11.60 7.15 14.98
N GLN A 22 11.62 7.40 13.69
CA GLN A 22 12.70 8.12 13.04
C GLN A 22 12.12 9.15 12.08
N GLY A 23 12.36 10.43 12.38
CA GLY A 23 12.01 11.54 11.49
C GLY A 23 13.03 11.70 10.36
N GLY A 24 12.66 12.44 9.32
CA GLY A 24 13.56 12.78 8.21
C GLY A 24 13.88 11.62 7.26
N VAL A 25 13.16 10.51 7.34
CA VAL A 25 13.27 9.41 6.38
C VAL A 25 12.31 9.63 5.20
N PRO A 26 12.65 9.12 4.00
CA PRO A 26 11.76 9.16 2.85
C PRO A 26 10.42 8.47 3.13
N SER A 27 9.38 8.88 2.42
CA SER A 27 8.09 8.19 2.48
C SER A 27 8.23 6.78 1.91
N THR A 28 7.33 5.89 2.35
CA THR A 28 7.31 4.51 1.84
C THR A 28 6.99 4.46 0.34
N ALA A 29 6.18 5.40 -0.16
CA ALA A 29 5.89 5.54 -1.58
C ALA A 29 7.13 5.91 -2.41
N GLU A 30 8.05 6.73 -1.87
CA GLU A 30 9.28 7.13 -2.56
C GLU A 30 10.27 5.99 -2.71
N VAL A 31 10.38 5.12 -1.69
CA VAL A 31 11.35 4.01 -1.70
C VAL A 31 10.80 2.73 -2.32
N LEU A 32 9.47 2.60 -2.40
CA LEU A 32 8.81 1.40 -2.90
C LEU A 32 9.25 0.98 -4.31
N PRO A 33 9.36 1.89 -5.31
CA PRO A 33 9.78 1.49 -6.66
C PRO A 33 11.15 0.82 -6.70
N ALA A 34 12.12 1.36 -5.98
CA ALA A 34 13.47 0.80 -5.93
C ALA A 34 13.51 -0.57 -5.24
N ILE A 35 12.74 -0.73 -4.16
CA ILE A 35 12.61 -2.01 -3.46
C ILE A 35 11.91 -3.04 -4.35
N ALA A 36 10.84 -2.64 -5.03
CA ALA A 36 10.12 -3.51 -5.95
C ALA A 36 11.04 -4.00 -7.09
N GLU A 37 11.83 -3.12 -7.68
CA GLU A 37 12.78 -3.48 -8.72
C GLU A 37 13.77 -4.55 -8.24
N ALA A 38 14.24 -4.44 -7.00
CA ALA A 38 15.22 -5.37 -6.44
C ALA A 38 14.65 -6.75 -6.11
N VAL A 39 13.40 -6.85 -5.65
CA VAL A 39 12.86 -8.08 -5.03
C VAL A 39 11.53 -8.57 -5.59
N LYS A 40 10.87 -7.84 -6.49
CA LYS A 40 9.58 -8.26 -7.06
C LYS A 40 9.72 -9.59 -7.80
N GLY A 41 8.76 -10.48 -7.57
CA GLY A 41 8.78 -11.83 -8.10
C GLY A 41 9.59 -12.85 -7.26
N LYS A 42 10.38 -12.36 -6.30
CA LYS A 42 11.12 -13.22 -5.37
C LYS A 42 10.42 -13.37 -4.03
N ILE A 43 9.85 -12.29 -3.53
CA ILE A 43 9.11 -12.24 -2.26
C ILE A 43 7.91 -11.32 -2.39
N THR A 44 6.92 -11.52 -1.54
CA THR A 44 5.74 -10.65 -1.45
C THR A 44 6.11 -9.29 -0.85
N ILE A 45 5.66 -8.22 -1.47
CA ILE A 45 5.91 -6.85 -1.03
C ILE A 45 4.62 -6.25 -0.48
N LEU A 46 4.60 -5.96 0.81
CA LEU A 46 3.56 -5.20 1.47
C LEU A 46 4.07 -3.79 1.75
N VAL A 47 3.17 -2.81 1.74
CA VAL A 47 3.52 -1.42 2.05
C VAL A 47 2.51 -0.84 3.04
N ASP A 48 2.99 -0.01 3.94
CA ASP A 48 2.16 0.83 4.81
C ASP A 48 2.59 2.30 4.75
N GLY A 49 1.90 3.12 5.52
CA GLY A 49 2.21 4.55 5.61
C GLY A 49 1.41 5.39 4.62
N GLY A 50 0.45 6.14 5.14
CA GLY A 50 -0.34 7.09 4.35
C GLY A 50 -1.48 6.49 3.51
N ILE A 51 -1.74 5.21 3.58
CA ILE A 51 -2.86 4.58 2.89
C ILE A 51 -4.18 4.95 3.57
N ARG A 52 -5.02 5.72 2.91
CA ARG A 52 -6.28 6.26 3.44
C ARG A 52 -7.48 6.08 2.53
N SER A 53 -7.26 5.76 1.27
CA SER A 53 -8.30 5.65 0.24
C SER A 53 -8.00 4.51 -0.72
N GLY A 54 -9.01 4.13 -1.51
CA GLY A 54 -8.82 3.14 -2.58
C GLY A 54 -7.87 3.62 -3.67
N VAL A 55 -7.76 4.92 -3.88
CA VAL A 55 -6.79 5.51 -4.82
C VAL A 55 -5.36 5.32 -4.32
N ASP A 56 -5.12 5.45 -3.01
CA ASP A 56 -3.79 5.20 -2.43
C ASP A 56 -3.40 3.72 -2.55
N VAL A 57 -4.37 2.81 -2.38
CA VAL A 57 -4.16 1.38 -2.63
C VAL A 57 -3.76 1.13 -4.09
N PHE A 58 -4.49 1.73 -5.03
CA PHE A 58 -4.17 1.62 -6.46
C PHE A 58 -2.76 2.12 -6.77
N ARG A 59 -2.38 3.28 -6.24
CA ARG A 59 -1.03 3.86 -6.43
C ARG A 59 0.06 2.96 -5.85
N ALA A 60 -0.15 2.41 -4.66
CA ALA A 60 0.81 1.51 -4.03
C ALA A 60 1.04 0.24 -4.87
N ILE A 61 -0.02 -0.35 -5.39
CA ILE A 61 0.08 -1.53 -6.28
C ILE A 61 0.77 -1.16 -7.59
N ALA A 62 0.45 -0.01 -8.18
CA ALA A 62 1.10 0.48 -9.40
C ALA A 62 2.61 0.72 -9.20
N LEU A 63 3.04 1.14 -8.01
CA LEU A 63 4.45 1.31 -7.65
C LEU A 63 5.19 0.00 -7.38
N GLY A 64 4.48 -1.12 -7.31
CA GLY A 64 5.08 -2.44 -7.20
C GLY A 64 4.71 -3.25 -5.96
N ALA A 65 3.85 -2.75 -5.07
CA ALA A 65 3.36 -3.53 -3.94
C ALA A 65 2.42 -4.65 -4.38
N ASP A 66 2.43 -5.74 -3.64
CA ASP A 66 1.46 -6.84 -3.80
C ASP A 66 0.26 -6.66 -2.87
N GLY A 67 0.41 -5.87 -1.82
CA GLY A 67 -0.65 -5.55 -0.88
C GLY A 67 -0.32 -4.34 -0.02
N VAL A 68 -1.32 -3.86 0.71
CA VAL A 68 -1.19 -2.68 1.58
C VAL A 68 -1.67 -2.99 3.00
N LEU A 69 -1.13 -2.24 3.96
CA LEU A 69 -1.57 -2.28 5.35
C LEU A 69 -2.15 -0.92 5.72
N ILE A 70 -3.25 -0.93 6.45
CA ILE A 70 -3.94 0.28 6.92
C ILE A 70 -4.02 0.21 8.45
N GLY A 71 -3.51 1.20 9.12
CA GLY A 71 -3.49 1.27 10.58
C GLY A 71 -4.43 2.35 11.14
N ARG A 72 -3.91 3.54 11.35
CA ARG A 72 -4.60 4.65 12.04
C ARG A 72 -5.99 4.99 11.52
N PRO A 73 -6.27 5.03 10.22
CA PRO A 73 -7.62 5.32 9.74
C PRO A 73 -8.66 4.30 10.24
N LEU A 74 -8.30 3.02 10.33
CA LEU A 74 -9.19 1.99 10.86
C LEU A 74 -9.48 2.18 12.34
N LEU A 75 -8.47 2.59 13.13
CA LEU A 75 -8.68 2.89 14.55
C LEU A 75 -9.72 3.99 14.74
N THR A 76 -9.64 5.08 13.97
CA THR A 76 -10.62 6.17 14.02
C THR A 76 -12.04 5.67 13.73
N MET A 77 -12.20 4.81 12.74
CA MET A 77 -13.51 4.25 12.38
C MET A 77 -14.06 3.30 13.44
N ILE A 78 -13.19 2.51 14.06
CA ILE A 78 -13.59 1.59 15.15
C ILE A 78 -14.01 2.37 16.39
N TYR A 79 -13.25 3.40 16.77
CA TYR A 79 -13.61 4.26 17.91
C TYR A 79 -14.89 5.06 17.67
N GLY A 80 -15.13 5.52 16.45
CA GLY A 80 -16.32 6.29 16.09
C GLY A 80 -17.58 5.48 15.83
N GLY A 81 -17.46 4.26 15.32
CA GLY A 81 -18.60 3.48 14.83
C GLY A 81 -18.48 1.96 15.04
N GLY A 82 -17.50 1.49 15.81
CA GLY A 82 -17.31 0.07 16.09
C GLY A 82 -17.18 -0.78 14.81
N GLU A 83 -17.79 -1.94 14.81
CA GLU A 83 -17.78 -2.86 13.68
C GLU A 83 -18.43 -2.26 12.43
N GLU A 84 -19.52 -1.52 12.58
CA GLU A 84 -20.19 -0.84 11.47
C GLU A 84 -19.28 0.24 10.84
N GLY A 85 -18.58 1.02 11.66
CA GLY A 85 -17.62 2.00 11.18
C GLY A 85 -16.49 1.37 10.36
N PHE A 86 -15.99 0.22 10.81
CA PHE A 86 -15.02 -0.57 10.08
C PHE A 86 -15.55 -1.03 8.70
N LYS A 87 -16.75 -1.61 8.68
CA LYS A 87 -17.39 -2.10 7.45
C LYS A 87 -17.62 -0.98 6.44
N VAL A 88 -18.14 0.15 6.89
CA VAL A 88 -18.38 1.32 6.03
C VAL A 88 -17.07 1.80 5.40
N TYR A 89 -16.01 1.90 6.18
CA TYR A 89 -14.72 2.34 5.67
C TYR A 89 -14.09 1.36 4.69
N MET A 90 -14.14 0.06 4.99
CA MET A 90 -13.63 -0.96 4.07
C MET A 90 -14.39 -1.00 2.77
N ASN A 91 -15.72 -0.89 2.81
CA ASN A 91 -16.56 -0.83 1.61
C ASN A 91 -16.24 0.41 0.77
N LYS A 92 -15.98 1.55 1.41
CA LYS A 92 -15.54 2.78 0.73
C LYS A 92 -14.21 2.56 0.01
N ILE A 93 -13.20 2.02 0.68
CA ILE A 93 -11.89 1.76 0.07
C ILE A 93 -12.01 0.81 -1.12
N VAL A 94 -12.74 -0.28 -0.97
CA VAL A 94 -12.96 -1.26 -2.05
C VAL A 94 -13.70 -0.63 -3.22
N GLY A 95 -14.72 0.19 -2.96
CA GLY A 95 -15.47 0.91 -3.99
C GLY A 95 -14.59 1.91 -4.75
N GLU A 96 -13.79 2.69 -4.05
CA GLU A 96 -12.86 3.65 -4.65
C GLU A 96 -11.79 2.94 -5.50
N LEU A 97 -11.25 1.82 -5.00
CA LEU A 97 -10.28 1.00 -5.74
C LEU A 97 -10.90 0.46 -7.04
N LYS A 98 -12.09 -0.12 -6.97
CA LYS A 98 -12.79 -0.63 -8.15
C LYS A 98 -13.07 0.47 -9.17
N SER A 99 -13.53 1.62 -8.73
CA SER A 99 -13.77 2.78 -9.61
C SER A 99 -12.50 3.24 -10.30
N THR A 100 -11.39 3.35 -9.55
CA THR A 100 -10.10 3.74 -10.10
C THR A 100 -9.58 2.71 -11.11
N MET A 101 -9.70 1.43 -10.81
CA MET A 101 -9.33 0.35 -11.73
C MET A 101 -10.14 0.41 -13.02
N THR A 102 -11.45 0.63 -12.92
CA THR A 102 -12.33 0.78 -14.09
C THR A 102 -11.92 1.98 -14.95
N MET A 103 -11.66 3.12 -14.33
CA MET A 103 -11.25 4.33 -15.02
C MET A 103 -9.89 4.19 -15.72
N CYS A 104 -9.00 3.38 -15.17
CA CYS A 104 -7.68 3.11 -15.75
C CYS A 104 -7.63 1.87 -16.65
N GLY A 105 -8.74 1.16 -16.82
CA GLY A 105 -8.81 -0.02 -17.68
C GLY A 105 -8.19 -1.29 -17.10
N ALA A 106 -8.01 -1.35 -15.77
CA ALA A 106 -7.50 -2.54 -15.09
C ALA A 106 -8.65 -3.47 -14.68
N ALA A 107 -8.72 -4.66 -15.26
CA ALA A 107 -9.75 -5.65 -14.94
C ALA A 107 -9.43 -6.43 -13.66
N SER A 108 -8.15 -6.56 -13.30
CA SER A 108 -7.68 -7.22 -12.08
C SER A 108 -6.55 -6.45 -11.44
N LEU A 109 -6.20 -6.80 -10.19
CA LEU A 109 -5.05 -6.17 -9.50
C LEU A 109 -3.72 -6.40 -10.25
N LYS A 110 -3.59 -7.49 -10.97
CA LYS A 110 -2.40 -7.82 -11.78
C LYS A 110 -2.25 -6.91 -13.00
N ASP A 111 -3.34 -6.30 -13.47
CA ASP A 111 -3.33 -5.41 -14.63
C ASP A 111 -2.87 -4.00 -14.26
N ILE A 112 -2.83 -3.66 -12.97
CA ILE A 112 -2.38 -2.37 -12.49
C ILE A 112 -0.88 -2.25 -12.73
N SER A 113 -0.48 -1.25 -13.51
CA SER A 113 0.90 -0.97 -13.87
C SER A 113 1.30 0.46 -13.52
N ARG A 114 2.61 0.69 -13.50
CA ARG A 114 3.19 2.00 -13.22
C ARG A 114 2.78 3.07 -14.22
N ASP A 115 2.48 2.68 -15.45
CA ASP A 115 2.05 3.59 -16.52
C ASP A 115 0.67 4.19 -16.27
N MET A 116 -0.12 3.61 -15.38
CA MET A 116 -1.45 4.10 -15.00
C MET A 116 -1.41 5.24 -13.98
N ILE A 117 -0.24 5.60 -13.47
CA ILE A 117 -0.07 6.70 -12.51
C ILE A 117 0.90 7.75 -13.03
N TRP A 118 0.60 9.01 -12.70
CA TRP A 118 1.50 10.11 -12.98
C TRP A 118 2.45 10.33 -11.78
N LEU A 119 3.75 10.27 -12.04
CA LEU A 119 4.77 10.37 -10.99
C LEU A 119 5.34 11.79 -10.82
N GLY A 120 4.89 12.72 -11.65
CA GLY A 120 5.51 14.04 -11.72
C GLY A 120 6.91 14.00 -12.36
N LYS A 121 7.45 15.15 -12.59
CA LYS A 121 8.87 15.32 -12.94
C LYS A 121 9.62 15.87 -11.76
#